data_17dd013b7e7b9cf08011f23917c745fa
#
_entry.id   17dd013b7e7b9cf08011f23917c745fa
#
_cell.length_a   1.000
_cell.length_b   1.000
_cell.length_c   1.000
_cell.angle_alpha   90.00
_cell.angle_beta   90.00
_cell.angle_gamma   90.00
#
_symmetry.space_group_name_H-M   'P 1'
#
loop_
_entity.id
_entity.type
_entity.pdbx_description
1 polymer ?
#
loop_
_entity_poly.entity_id
_entity_poly.type
_entity_poly.pdbx_seq_one_letter_code
_entity_poly.pdbx_strand_id
1 'polypeptide(L)'
;NMITPFVFRSLLDEGVLRDVEKVKKRIEEEHLRASFLNVKLGIGGIREIEFFVQTFQLLYGGGNKQLRLAGTLQVLQQLRQSELIPKQDADTLEKAYLFLRRVEHHLQLREEQQTHTLASNIVQQYAIARNLGYLEFEIEKALQHFLSDLKDVMGGVRAIFSGLFSSKHLEIEAAIH
;
A
#
# COMPACT_ATOMS: atom_id res chain seq x y z
N ASN A 1 -4.35 4.46 -30.22
CA ASN A 1 -4.17 3.78 -28.94
C ASN A 1 -5.44 3.08 -28.46
N MET A 2 -6.17 2.38 -29.36
CA MET A 2 -7.38 1.60 -29.04
C MET A 2 -7.12 0.09 -28.86
N ILE A 3 -5.89 -0.35 -28.84
CA ILE A 3 -5.55 -1.80 -28.80
C ILE A 3 -5.35 -2.29 -27.35
N THR A 4 -4.95 -1.41 -26.45
CA THR A 4 -4.64 -1.76 -25.06
C THR A 4 -5.83 -2.37 -24.27
N PRO A 5 -7.06 -1.87 -24.35
CA PRO A 5 -8.19 -2.46 -23.62
C PRO A 5 -8.62 -3.84 -24.15
N PHE A 6 -8.39 -4.11 -25.42
CA PHE A 6 -8.88 -5.33 -26.07
C PHE A 6 -7.99 -6.56 -25.79
N VAL A 7 -6.68 -6.37 -25.67
CA VAL A 7 -5.72 -7.46 -25.40
C VAL A 7 -5.85 -7.94 -23.95
N PHE A 8 -6.23 -7.06 -23.02
CA PHE A 8 -6.39 -7.40 -21.60
C PHE A 8 -7.73 -8.07 -21.27
N ARG A 9 -8.75 -7.97 -22.13
CA ARG A 9 -10.06 -8.61 -21.96
C ARG A 9 -10.01 -10.12 -21.98
N SER A 10 -9.05 -10.71 -22.67
CA SER A 10 -8.96 -12.18 -22.84
C SER A 10 -8.12 -12.91 -21.79
N LEU A 11 -7.50 -12.19 -20.83
CA LEU A 11 -6.60 -12.75 -19.83
C LEU A 11 -7.17 -12.78 -18.41
N LEU A 12 -8.34 -12.19 -18.18
CA LEU A 12 -8.99 -12.20 -16.88
C LEU A 12 -9.80 -13.50 -16.73
N ASP A 13 -9.14 -14.53 -16.22
CA ASP A 13 -9.85 -15.72 -15.72
C ASP A 13 -10.73 -15.31 -14.53
N GLU A 14 -12.01 -15.70 -14.54
CA GLU A 14 -12.93 -15.47 -13.40
C GLU A 14 -12.36 -15.99 -12.07
N GLY A 15 -11.47 -16.98 -12.10
CA GLY A 15 -10.73 -17.47 -10.96
C GLY A 15 -9.85 -16.41 -10.32
N VAL A 16 -9.11 -15.65 -11.13
CA VAL A 16 -8.21 -14.58 -10.66
C VAL A 16 -9.01 -13.44 -10.04
N LEU A 17 -10.13 -13.04 -10.65
CA LEU A 17 -11.00 -12.00 -10.10
C LEU A 17 -11.55 -12.39 -8.73
N ARG A 18 -12.04 -13.62 -8.59
CA ARG A 18 -12.51 -14.16 -7.30
C ARG A 18 -11.41 -14.19 -6.24
N ASP A 19 -10.18 -14.49 -6.62
CA ASP A 19 -9.07 -14.51 -5.67
C ASP A 19 -8.67 -13.08 -5.24
N VAL A 20 -8.70 -12.11 -6.15
CA VAL A 20 -8.51 -10.68 -5.83
C VAL A 20 -9.59 -10.19 -4.85
N GLU A 21 -10.86 -10.53 -5.08
CA GLU A 21 -11.98 -10.18 -4.20
C GLU A 21 -11.86 -10.80 -2.80
N LYS A 22 -11.46 -12.07 -2.71
CA LYS A 22 -11.23 -12.73 -1.42
C LYS A 22 -10.13 -12.03 -0.62
N VAL A 23 -9.03 -11.66 -1.28
CA VAL A 23 -7.92 -10.98 -0.59
C VAL A 23 -8.31 -9.57 -0.20
N LYS A 24 -9.07 -8.83 -1.04
CA LYS A 24 -9.63 -7.53 -0.68
C LYS A 24 -10.48 -7.62 0.58
N LYS A 25 -11.45 -8.55 0.61
CA LYS A 25 -12.32 -8.77 1.77
C LYS A 25 -11.53 -9.07 3.04
N ARG A 26 -10.50 -9.90 2.94
CA ARG A 26 -9.61 -10.21 4.07
C ARG A 26 -8.89 -8.96 4.61
N ILE A 27 -8.41 -8.10 3.72
CA ILE A 27 -7.77 -6.83 4.13
C ILE A 27 -8.77 -5.91 4.82
N GLU A 28 -10.00 -5.80 4.31
CA GLU A 28 -11.05 -5.02 4.95
C GLU A 28 -11.40 -5.56 6.35
N GLU A 29 -11.42 -6.87 6.53
CA GLU A 29 -11.60 -7.51 7.85
C GLU A 29 -10.40 -7.25 8.79
N GLU A 30 -9.18 -7.24 8.28
CA GLU A 30 -7.97 -6.88 9.02
C GLU A 30 -8.03 -5.41 9.49
N HIS A 31 -8.51 -4.49 8.64
CA HIS A 31 -8.69 -3.07 8.97
C HIS A 31 -9.67 -2.86 10.14
N LEU A 32 -10.78 -3.61 10.17
CA LEU A 32 -11.78 -3.51 11.25
C LEU A 32 -11.20 -3.90 12.62
N ARG A 33 -10.16 -4.70 12.65
CA ARG A 33 -9.49 -5.17 13.88
C ARG A 33 -8.28 -4.33 14.25
N ALA A 34 -7.73 -3.57 13.30
CA ALA A 34 -6.51 -2.81 13.50
C ALA A 34 -6.80 -1.43 14.11
N SER A 35 -5.91 -0.97 14.98
CA SER A 35 -5.89 0.42 15.44
C SER A 35 -5.55 1.35 14.28
N PHE A 36 -6.06 2.59 14.30
CA PHE A 36 -5.70 3.65 13.35
C PHE A 36 -4.17 3.88 13.25
N LEU A 37 -3.43 3.62 14.31
CA LEU A 37 -1.98 3.78 14.36
C LEU A 37 -1.21 2.50 13.98
N ASN A 38 -1.87 1.49 13.44
CA ASN A 38 -1.20 0.30 12.95
C ASN A 38 -0.68 0.54 11.52
N VAL A 39 0.63 0.77 11.40
CA VAL A 39 1.26 1.11 10.11
C VAL A 39 1.29 -0.05 9.12
N LYS A 40 1.08 -1.27 9.58
CA LYS A 40 1.04 -2.47 8.71
C LYS A 40 -0.37 -2.81 8.28
N LEU A 41 -1.27 -2.99 9.23
CA LEU A 41 -2.63 -3.50 9.00
C LEU A 41 -3.71 -2.40 9.01
N GLY A 42 -3.36 -1.16 9.37
CA GLY A 42 -4.27 -0.03 9.34
C GLY A 42 -4.59 0.41 7.91
N ILE A 43 -5.66 1.20 7.77
CA ILE A 43 -6.08 1.78 6.48
C ILE A 43 -4.95 2.63 5.90
N GLY A 44 -4.56 2.38 4.67
CA GLY A 44 -3.40 3.02 4.03
C GLY A 44 -2.05 2.49 4.49
N GLY A 45 -2.01 1.35 5.21
CA GLY A 45 -0.78 0.74 5.70
C GLY A 45 -0.03 -0.09 4.64
N ILE A 46 1.07 -0.70 5.09
CA ILE A 46 1.97 -1.51 4.25
C ILE A 46 1.19 -2.60 3.50
N ARG A 47 0.20 -3.22 4.16
CA ARG A 47 -0.60 -4.31 3.61
C ARG A 47 -1.38 -3.91 2.36
N GLU A 48 -1.89 -2.69 2.29
CA GLU A 48 -2.58 -2.19 1.09
C GLU A 48 -1.60 -2.03 -0.09
N ILE A 49 -0.38 -1.57 0.16
CA ILE A 49 0.65 -1.45 -0.89
C ILE A 49 1.06 -2.83 -1.42
N GLU A 50 1.32 -3.78 -0.52
CA GLU A 50 1.68 -5.16 -0.88
C GLU A 50 0.57 -5.82 -1.69
N PHE A 51 -0.69 -5.63 -1.28
CA PHE A 51 -1.83 -6.16 -1.99
C PHE A 51 -2.04 -5.50 -3.36
N PHE A 52 -1.88 -4.18 -3.44
CA PHE A 52 -1.92 -3.48 -4.72
C PHE A 52 -0.95 -4.11 -5.72
N VAL A 53 0.30 -4.33 -5.30
CA VAL A 53 1.33 -4.97 -6.11
C VAL A 53 0.95 -6.40 -6.49
N GLN A 54 0.50 -7.21 -5.53
CA GLN A 54 0.09 -8.60 -5.76
C GLN A 54 -1.09 -8.71 -6.72
N THR A 55 -2.02 -7.77 -6.67
CA THR A 55 -3.14 -7.71 -7.62
C THR A 55 -2.64 -7.55 -9.06
N PHE A 56 -1.70 -6.65 -9.31
CA PHE A 56 -1.10 -6.50 -10.64
C PHE A 56 -0.28 -7.72 -11.07
N GLN A 57 0.42 -8.36 -10.14
CA GLN A 57 1.13 -9.61 -10.44
C GLN A 57 0.18 -10.73 -10.85
N LEU A 58 -0.97 -10.87 -10.17
CA LEU A 58 -1.98 -11.86 -10.51
C LEU A 58 -2.63 -11.57 -11.87
N LEU A 59 -2.96 -10.31 -12.14
CA LEU A 59 -3.64 -9.91 -13.38
C LEU A 59 -2.73 -9.96 -14.61
N TYR A 60 -1.46 -9.60 -14.47
CA TYR A 60 -0.56 -9.39 -15.61
C TYR A 60 0.69 -10.28 -15.61
N GLY A 61 1.02 -10.92 -14.49
CA GLY A 61 2.23 -11.75 -14.36
C GLY A 61 2.20 -13.02 -15.23
N GLY A 62 1.02 -13.46 -15.68
CA GLY A 62 0.89 -14.56 -16.66
C GLY A 62 1.55 -14.21 -17.99
N GLY A 63 1.27 -13.02 -18.52
CA GLY A 63 1.80 -12.52 -19.79
C GLY A 63 3.13 -11.75 -19.65
N ASN A 64 3.38 -11.13 -18.50
CA ASN A 64 4.57 -10.33 -18.24
C ASN A 64 5.46 -10.94 -17.16
N LYS A 65 6.49 -11.69 -17.58
CA LYS A 65 7.45 -12.35 -16.67
C LYS A 65 8.22 -11.37 -15.79
N GLN A 66 8.39 -10.11 -16.21
CA GLN A 66 9.09 -9.07 -15.45
C GLN A 66 8.34 -8.67 -14.16
N LEU A 67 7.05 -8.96 -14.06
CA LEU A 67 6.27 -8.75 -12.85
C LEU A 67 6.39 -9.89 -11.83
N ARG A 68 7.06 -11.01 -12.18
CA ARG A 68 7.23 -12.17 -11.28
C ARG A 68 8.41 -11.98 -10.32
N LEU A 69 8.48 -10.83 -9.66
CA LEU A 69 9.51 -10.48 -8.70
C LEU A 69 8.96 -10.63 -7.28
N ALA A 70 9.83 -10.95 -6.33
CA ALA A 70 9.42 -11.13 -4.93
C ALA A 70 9.30 -9.81 -4.15
N GLY A 71 10.03 -8.77 -4.56
CA GLY A 71 10.12 -7.51 -3.82
C GLY A 71 9.08 -6.48 -4.26
N THR A 72 8.31 -5.95 -3.33
CA THR A 72 7.28 -4.92 -3.57
C THR A 72 7.82 -3.71 -4.35
N LEU A 73 8.98 -3.18 -3.95
CA LEU A 73 9.61 -2.03 -4.63
C LEU A 73 10.02 -2.35 -6.07
N GLN A 74 10.55 -3.55 -6.30
CA GLN A 74 10.95 -3.99 -7.64
C GLN A 74 9.74 -4.10 -8.56
N VAL A 75 8.62 -4.62 -8.05
CA VAL A 75 7.39 -4.72 -8.84
C VAL A 75 6.80 -3.33 -9.11
N LEU A 76 6.78 -2.41 -8.13
CA LEU A 76 6.34 -1.02 -8.36
C LEU A 76 7.15 -0.33 -9.46
N GLN A 77 8.47 -0.55 -9.50
CA GLN A 77 9.33 -0.02 -10.57
C GLN A 77 8.96 -0.62 -11.93
N GLN A 78 8.69 -1.92 -12.00
CA GLN A 78 8.26 -2.58 -13.24
C GLN A 78 6.88 -2.10 -13.69
N LEU A 79 5.93 -1.92 -12.78
CA LEU A 79 4.61 -1.37 -13.09
C LEU A 79 4.70 0.04 -13.67
N ARG A 80 5.60 0.88 -13.11
CA ARG A 80 5.90 2.21 -13.65
C ARG A 80 6.52 2.16 -15.04
N GLN A 81 7.54 1.29 -15.25
CA GLN A 81 8.25 1.16 -16.54
C GLN A 81 7.35 0.60 -17.65
N SER A 82 6.42 -0.29 -17.27
CA SER A 82 5.45 -0.88 -18.19
C SER A 82 4.20 -0.01 -18.39
N GLU A 83 4.15 1.18 -17.81
CA GLU A 83 3.01 2.12 -17.87
C GLU A 83 1.67 1.48 -17.47
N LEU A 84 1.72 0.43 -16.62
CA LEU A 84 0.53 -0.25 -16.11
C LEU A 84 -0.19 0.56 -15.02
N ILE A 85 0.55 1.47 -14.37
CA ILE A 85 0.02 2.43 -13.40
C ILE A 85 0.57 3.83 -13.71
N PRO A 86 -0.14 4.91 -13.32
CA PRO A 86 0.40 6.26 -13.45
C PRO A 86 1.73 6.39 -12.71
N LYS A 87 2.68 7.11 -13.31
CA LYS A 87 4.00 7.35 -12.69
C LYS A 87 3.87 7.98 -11.31
N GLN A 88 2.92 8.92 -11.14
CA GLN A 88 2.68 9.60 -9.88
C GLN A 88 2.23 8.62 -8.79
N ASP A 89 1.37 7.64 -9.12
CA ASP A 89 0.91 6.62 -8.17
C ASP A 89 2.05 5.69 -7.77
N ALA A 90 2.88 5.25 -8.74
CA ALA A 90 4.06 4.46 -8.46
C ALA A 90 5.03 5.17 -7.52
N ASP A 91 5.34 6.45 -7.79
CA ASP A 91 6.25 7.26 -6.97
C ASP A 91 5.67 7.49 -5.56
N THR A 92 4.35 7.67 -5.44
CA THR A 92 3.66 7.81 -4.16
C THR A 92 3.73 6.52 -3.34
N LEU A 93 3.41 5.38 -3.95
CA LEU A 93 3.45 4.08 -3.28
C LEU A 93 4.87 3.66 -2.88
N GLU A 94 5.87 3.95 -3.71
CA GLU A 94 7.29 3.68 -3.41
C GLU A 94 7.76 4.48 -2.19
N LYS A 95 7.50 5.79 -2.15
CA LYS A 95 7.84 6.66 -1.02
C LYS A 95 7.10 6.24 0.25
N ALA A 96 5.81 5.94 0.13
CA ALA A 96 4.98 5.49 1.24
C ALA A 96 5.49 4.16 1.81
N TYR A 97 5.81 3.19 0.96
CA TYR A 97 6.33 1.90 1.39
C TYR A 97 7.64 2.05 2.17
N LEU A 98 8.59 2.83 1.65
CA LEU A 98 9.86 3.09 2.34
C LEU A 98 9.67 3.79 3.68
N PHE A 99 8.80 4.79 3.75
CA PHE A 99 8.50 5.50 4.98
C PHE A 99 7.85 4.58 6.02
N LEU A 100 6.78 3.88 5.65
CA LEU A 100 6.06 2.98 6.56
C LEU A 100 6.93 1.82 7.05
N ARG A 101 7.81 1.27 6.19
CA ARG A 101 8.77 0.22 6.59
C ARG A 101 9.81 0.75 7.58
N ARG A 102 10.25 1.99 7.45
CA ARG A 102 11.13 2.63 8.44
C ARG A 102 10.41 2.82 9.78
N VAL A 103 9.15 3.29 9.77
CA VAL A 103 8.34 3.39 10.98
C VAL A 103 8.17 2.01 11.64
N GLU A 104 7.76 0.99 10.88
CA GLU A 104 7.60 -0.38 11.36
C GLU A 104 8.89 -0.92 11.98
N HIS A 105 10.02 -0.70 11.33
CA HIS A 105 11.32 -1.14 11.85
C HIS A 105 11.64 -0.53 13.22
N HIS A 106 11.40 0.77 13.41
CA HIS A 106 11.61 1.42 14.69
C HIS A 106 10.63 0.99 15.78
N LEU A 107 9.40 0.61 15.40
CA LEU A 107 8.44 -0.01 16.33
C LEU A 107 8.94 -1.36 16.82
N GLN A 108 9.40 -2.23 15.92
CA GLN A 108 9.87 -3.57 16.22
C GLN A 108 11.15 -3.58 17.07
N LEU A 109 12.07 -2.65 16.85
CA LEU A 109 13.33 -2.55 17.62
C LEU A 109 13.10 -2.17 19.08
N ARG A 110 12.01 -1.50 19.42
CA ARG A 110 11.75 -0.99 20.77
C ARG A 110 10.93 -1.92 21.65
N GLU A 111 10.05 -2.66 21.02
CA GLU A 111 9.25 -3.65 21.71
C GLU A 111 9.77 -5.00 21.23
N GLU A 112 10.34 -5.82 22.09
CA GLU A 112 10.79 -7.21 21.79
C GLU A 112 9.64 -8.10 21.26
N GLN A 113 8.50 -7.50 20.94
CA GLN A 113 7.30 -8.10 20.36
C GLN A 113 7.09 -7.58 18.94
N GLN A 114 6.48 -8.39 18.08
CA GLN A 114 6.10 -8.05 16.72
C GLN A 114 4.90 -7.06 16.70
N THR A 115 5.11 -5.85 17.21
CA THR A 115 4.08 -4.80 17.14
C THR A 115 4.24 -3.97 15.87
N HIS A 116 3.12 -3.59 15.29
CA HIS A 116 3.03 -2.70 14.14
C HIS A 116 2.18 -1.48 14.45
N THR A 117 1.83 -1.33 15.72
CA THR A 117 0.97 -0.25 16.22
C THR A 117 1.81 0.77 16.96
N LEU A 118 1.67 2.03 16.58
CA LEU A 118 2.31 3.13 17.32
C LEU A 118 1.72 3.20 18.73
N ALA A 119 2.58 3.13 19.72
CA ALA A 119 2.17 3.19 21.12
C ALA A 119 1.45 4.50 21.43
N SER A 120 0.51 4.47 22.38
CA SER A 120 -0.16 5.69 22.89
C SER A 120 0.77 6.57 23.75
N ASN A 121 1.94 6.03 24.15
CA ASN A 121 2.91 6.74 24.99
C ASN A 121 3.69 7.79 24.17
N ILE A 122 3.56 9.05 24.57
CA ILE A 122 4.18 10.20 23.90
C ILE A 122 5.70 10.12 23.85
N VAL A 123 6.35 9.53 24.86
CA VAL A 123 7.80 9.37 24.91
C VAL A 123 8.28 8.40 23.84
N GLN A 124 7.56 7.29 23.65
CA GLN A 124 7.87 6.32 22.62
C GLN A 124 7.63 6.88 21.21
N GLN A 125 6.52 7.58 21.01
CA GLN A 125 6.23 8.26 19.75
C GLN A 125 7.31 9.29 19.40
N TYR A 126 7.70 10.12 20.34
CA TYR A 126 8.76 11.12 20.14
C TYR A 126 10.10 10.49 19.81
N ALA A 127 10.45 9.42 20.47
CA ALA A 127 11.70 8.74 20.16
C ALA A 127 11.71 8.09 18.76
N ILE A 128 10.56 7.61 18.27
CA ILE A 128 10.42 7.15 16.87
C ILE A 128 10.53 8.34 15.92
N ALA A 129 9.82 9.44 16.17
CA ALA A 129 9.89 10.65 15.38
C ALA A 129 11.35 11.16 15.25
N ARG A 130 12.09 11.22 16.36
CA ARG A 130 13.51 11.61 16.37
C ARG A 130 14.37 10.70 15.49
N ASN A 131 14.19 9.40 15.58
CA ASN A 131 14.95 8.43 14.77
C ASN A 131 14.60 8.50 13.27
N LEU A 132 13.42 9.00 12.94
CA LEU A 132 12.98 9.26 11.57
C LEU A 132 13.45 10.59 11.01
N GLY A 133 14.03 11.46 11.85
CA GLY A 133 14.60 12.74 11.44
C GLY A 133 13.77 13.98 11.79
N TYR A 134 12.72 13.83 12.60
CA TYR A 134 11.95 14.97 13.12
C TYR A 134 12.70 15.58 14.29
N LEU A 135 13.50 16.62 14.00
CA LEU A 135 14.51 17.16 14.91
C LEU A 135 14.10 18.48 15.58
N GLU A 136 12.83 18.84 15.50
CA GLU A 136 12.31 20.05 16.16
C GLU A 136 12.65 20.04 17.65
N PHE A 137 12.98 21.21 18.19
CA PHE A 137 13.34 21.37 19.59
C PHE A 137 12.17 21.08 20.53
N GLU A 138 10.96 21.47 20.12
CA GLU A 138 9.73 21.25 20.85
C GLU A 138 9.17 19.86 20.54
N ILE A 139 8.97 19.04 21.57
CA ILE A 139 8.46 17.67 21.46
C ILE A 139 7.10 17.63 20.72
N GLU A 140 6.19 18.54 21.09
CA GLU A 140 4.86 18.64 20.52
C GLU A 140 4.92 18.92 19.02
N LYS A 141 5.79 19.79 18.56
CA LYS A 141 5.97 20.11 17.13
C LYS A 141 6.53 18.93 16.36
N ALA A 142 7.58 18.28 16.89
CA ALA A 142 8.15 17.08 16.28
C ALA A 142 7.10 15.96 16.10
N LEU A 143 6.28 15.75 17.14
CA LEU A 143 5.20 14.76 17.09
C LEU A 143 4.10 15.17 16.12
N GLN A 144 3.69 16.43 16.11
CA GLN A 144 2.66 16.93 15.20
C GLN A 144 3.09 16.74 13.74
N HIS A 145 4.33 17.08 13.39
CA HIS A 145 4.85 16.90 12.04
C HIS A 145 4.91 15.41 11.68
N PHE A 146 5.45 14.57 12.54
CA PHE A 146 5.52 13.13 12.31
C PHE A 146 4.14 12.50 12.10
N LEU A 147 3.17 12.81 12.97
CA LEU A 147 1.81 12.25 12.88
C LEU A 147 1.05 12.80 11.67
N SER A 148 1.29 14.06 11.28
CA SER A 148 0.74 14.63 10.05
C SER A 148 1.28 13.90 8.83
N ASP A 149 2.60 13.74 8.72
CA ASP A 149 3.23 13.03 7.61
C ASP A 149 2.76 11.59 7.54
N LEU A 150 2.66 10.90 8.68
CA LEU A 150 2.14 9.53 8.72
C LEU A 150 0.71 9.45 8.19
N LYS A 151 -0.15 10.38 8.61
CA LYS A 151 -1.55 10.45 8.16
C LYS A 151 -1.63 10.74 6.65
N ASP A 152 -0.83 11.67 6.14
CA ASP A 152 -0.82 12.06 4.73
C ASP A 152 -0.32 10.92 3.85
N VAL A 153 0.74 10.23 4.28
CA VAL A 153 1.28 9.05 3.60
C VAL A 153 0.23 7.94 3.54
N MET A 154 -0.38 7.59 4.67
CA MET A 154 -1.41 6.54 4.71
C MET A 154 -2.66 6.94 3.92
N GLY A 155 -3.06 8.22 3.95
CA GLY A 155 -4.15 8.76 3.14
C GLY A 155 -3.89 8.64 1.65
N GLY A 156 -2.68 8.93 1.19
CA GLY A 156 -2.25 8.77 -0.20
C GLY A 156 -2.31 7.33 -0.67
N VAL A 157 -1.82 6.39 0.14
CA VAL A 157 -1.93 4.94 -0.15
C VAL A 157 -3.38 4.51 -0.27
N ARG A 158 -4.23 4.92 0.68
CA ARG A 158 -5.66 4.58 0.67
C ARG A 158 -6.38 5.10 -0.56
N ALA A 159 -6.08 6.32 -1.00
CA ALA A 159 -6.69 6.91 -2.20
C ALA A 159 -6.37 6.08 -3.45
N ILE A 160 -5.09 5.70 -3.64
CA ILE A 160 -4.67 4.86 -4.77
C ILE A 160 -5.28 3.47 -4.69
N PHE A 161 -5.25 2.84 -3.51
CA PHE A 161 -5.83 1.52 -3.27
C PHE A 161 -7.34 1.50 -3.57
N SER A 162 -8.08 2.49 -3.10
CA SER A 162 -9.52 2.61 -3.35
C SER A 162 -9.83 2.82 -4.83
N GLY A 163 -9.00 3.61 -5.53
CA GLY A 163 -9.11 3.85 -6.97
C GLY A 163 -8.95 2.58 -7.81
N LEU A 164 -8.14 1.63 -7.36
CA LEU A 164 -7.96 0.35 -8.05
C LEU A 164 -9.28 -0.42 -8.24
N PHE A 165 -10.20 -0.32 -7.28
CA PHE A 165 -11.47 -1.04 -7.30
C PHE A 165 -12.64 -0.23 -7.86
N SER A 166 -12.54 1.10 -7.83
CA SER A 166 -13.64 1.98 -8.25
C SER A 166 -13.79 2.07 -9.77
N SER A 167 -12.68 2.07 -10.51
CA SER A 167 -12.68 2.27 -11.97
C SER A 167 -12.77 0.96 -12.75
N LYS A 168 -12.19 -0.13 -12.23
CA LYS A 168 -12.11 -1.41 -12.96
C LYS A 168 -13.27 -2.35 -12.67
N HIS A 169 -13.90 -2.30 -11.50
CA HIS A 169 -15.08 -3.12 -11.20
C HIS A 169 -16.26 -2.78 -12.12
N LEU A 170 -16.49 -1.50 -12.38
CA LEU A 170 -17.55 -1.03 -13.27
C LEU A 170 -17.30 -1.40 -14.73
N GLU A 171 -16.05 -1.42 -15.19
CA GLU A 171 -15.70 -1.82 -16.57
C GLU A 171 -15.76 -3.35 -16.76
N ILE A 172 -15.48 -4.14 -15.72
CA ILE A 172 -15.53 -5.61 -15.79
C ILE A 172 -16.98 -6.10 -15.71
N GLU A 173 -17.81 -5.55 -14.83
CA GLU A 173 -19.25 -5.89 -14.78
C GLU A 173 -20.00 -5.46 -16.06
N ALA A 174 -19.68 -4.28 -16.61
CA ALA A 174 -20.24 -3.82 -17.88
C ALA A 174 -19.76 -4.61 -19.10
N ALA A 175 -18.72 -5.42 -18.98
CA ALA A 175 -18.17 -6.25 -20.04
C ALA A 175 -18.64 -7.71 -20.00
N ILE A 176 -19.33 -8.13 -18.90
CA ILE A 176 -19.87 -9.48 -18.69
C ILE A 176 -21.36 -9.53 -19.05
N HIS A 177 -22.03 -8.37 -19.16
CA HIS A 177 -23.40 -8.21 -19.62
C HIS A 177 -23.44 -7.63 -21.04
#